data_c23ee7413af6625e1ea76f9a25ef6185
#
_entry.id   c23ee7413af6625e1ea76f9a25ef6185
#
_cell.length_a   1.000
_cell.length_b   1.000
_cell.length_c   1.000
_cell.angle_alpha   90.00
_cell.angle_beta   90.00
_cell.angle_gamma   90.00
#
_symmetry.space_group_name_H-M   'P 1'
#
loop_
_entity.id
_entity.type
_entity.pdbx_description
1 polymer ?
#
loop_
_entity_poly.entity_id
_entity_poly.type
_entity_poly.pdbx_seq_one_letter_code
_entity_poly.pdbx_strand_id
1 'polypeptide(L)'
;MYKEVENFLSEDNIKFIDDTILNSKLPFYHHPFSCLDIDNKPDTKCFLSHVILKRIEHRQEGELYNSPHYPEVLSILNSFFKKSKIKPKEYLRISINYTYNNGHKKSDTHLDHPKIKHKQVLIYLNDCLDKNAKTVILDKNKKIIKEVSIKKHKAVLFGNNLHYHYFPKKGCRVVLVCTFK
;
A
#
# COMPACT_ATOMS: atom_id res chain seq x y z
N MET A 1 -12.34 5.75 10.75
CA MET A 1 -12.20 6.72 9.61
C MET A 1 -12.05 5.89 8.34
N TYR A 2 -12.81 6.21 7.30
CA TYR A 2 -12.72 5.60 5.97
C TYR A 2 -13.04 6.67 4.92
N LYS A 3 -12.26 6.73 3.83
CA LYS A 3 -12.49 7.66 2.73
C LYS A 3 -11.90 7.11 1.43
N GLU A 4 -12.65 7.17 0.34
CA GLU A 4 -12.16 6.96 -1.03
C GLU A 4 -11.95 8.32 -1.70
N VAL A 5 -10.88 8.44 -2.49
CA VAL A 5 -10.51 9.67 -3.21
C VAL A 5 -10.07 9.29 -4.63
N GLU A 6 -10.64 9.97 -5.61
CA GLU A 6 -10.30 9.86 -7.03
C GLU A 6 -9.93 11.25 -7.59
N ASN A 7 -9.36 11.29 -8.77
CA ASN A 7 -9.04 12.52 -9.51
C ASN A 7 -8.17 13.50 -8.70
N PHE A 8 -7.12 12.99 -8.07
CA PHE A 8 -6.20 13.77 -7.25
C PHE A 8 -4.78 13.86 -7.85
N LEU A 9 -4.43 12.98 -8.79
CA LEU A 9 -3.11 12.94 -9.42
C LEU A 9 -2.97 14.06 -10.46
N SER A 10 -1.78 14.65 -10.54
CA SER A 10 -1.37 15.51 -11.65
C SER A 10 -0.95 14.66 -12.87
N GLU A 11 -0.83 15.28 -14.03
CA GLU A 11 -0.34 14.63 -15.25
C GLU A 11 1.08 14.06 -15.04
N ASP A 12 1.97 14.79 -14.37
CA ASP A 12 3.32 14.32 -14.04
C ASP A 12 3.31 13.09 -13.14
N ASN A 13 2.39 13.05 -12.13
CA ASN A 13 2.23 11.88 -11.29
C ASN A 13 1.77 10.67 -12.10
N ILE A 14 0.81 10.85 -13.01
CA ILE A 14 0.31 9.78 -13.88
C ILE A 14 1.43 9.29 -14.80
N LYS A 15 2.16 10.21 -15.42
CA LYS A 15 3.31 9.89 -16.28
C LYS A 15 4.38 9.10 -15.52
N PHE A 16 4.75 9.51 -14.32
CA PHE A 16 5.72 8.77 -13.50
C PHE A 16 5.21 7.36 -13.16
N ILE A 17 3.93 7.21 -12.79
CA ILE A 17 3.33 5.90 -12.53
C ILE A 17 3.43 5.01 -13.76
N ASP A 18 3.03 5.51 -14.92
CA ASP A 18 2.95 4.71 -16.15
C ASP A 18 4.34 4.43 -16.74
N ASP A 19 5.22 5.42 -16.81
CA ASP A 19 6.53 5.32 -17.48
C ASP A 19 7.62 4.68 -16.61
N THR A 20 7.49 4.75 -15.29
CA THR A 20 8.52 4.27 -14.36
C THR A 20 8.05 3.06 -13.57
N ILE A 21 6.91 3.16 -12.88
CA ILE A 21 6.48 2.09 -11.99
C ILE A 21 5.91 0.91 -12.79
N LEU A 22 4.98 1.17 -13.72
CA LEU A 22 4.29 0.12 -14.47
C LEU A 22 5.07 -0.37 -15.69
N ASN A 23 6.02 0.40 -16.18
CA ASN A 23 6.84 0.08 -17.35
C ASN A 23 8.18 -0.61 -16.99
N SER A 24 8.21 -1.29 -15.86
CA SER A 24 9.33 -2.15 -15.40
C SER A 24 10.69 -1.43 -15.22
N LYS A 25 10.70 -0.10 -15.07
CA LYS A 25 11.91 0.67 -14.78
C LYS A 25 12.20 0.75 -13.28
N LEU A 26 11.22 0.43 -12.44
CA LEU A 26 11.37 0.37 -10.99
C LEU A 26 11.73 -1.07 -10.58
N PRO A 27 12.85 -1.32 -9.89
CA PRO A 27 13.19 -2.64 -9.41
C PRO A 27 12.26 -3.05 -8.26
N PHE A 28 11.74 -4.28 -8.32
CA PHE A 28 10.97 -4.88 -7.25
C PHE A 28 11.75 -6.03 -6.63
N TYR A 29 11.77 -6.09 -5.32
CA TYR A 29 12.49 -7.11 -4.55
C TYR A 29 11.53 -8.12 -3.97
N HIS A 30 11.94 -9.40 -4.00
CA HIS A 30 11.15 -10.49 -3.46
C HIS A 30 11.13 -10.47 -1.94
N HIS A 31 9.93 -10.61 -1.37
CA HIS A 31 9.71 -10.83 0.05
C HIS A 31 9.12 -12.22 0.26
N PRO A 32 9.70 -13.07 1.12
CA PRO A 32 9.23 -14.44 1.33
C PRO A 32 7.90 -14.53 2.09
N PHE A 33 7.47 -13.44 2.71
CA PHE A 33 6.19 -13.33 3.40
C PHE A 33 5.56 -11.96 3.20
N SER A 34 4.24 -11.88 3.20
CA SER A 34 3.50 -10.63 2.92
C SER A 34 3.23 -9.81 4.17
N CYS A 35 3.08 -10.45 5.31
CA CYS A 35 2.82 -9.80 6.60
C CYS A 35 3.21 -10.72 7.76
N LEU A 36 3.30 -10.12 8.94
CA LEU A 36 3.27 -10.87 10.20
C LEU A 36 1.81 -10.97 10.66
N ASP A 37 1.42 -12.14 11.15
CA ASP A 37 0.13 -12.33 11.75
C ASP A 37 0.02 -11.63 13.13
N ILE A 38 -1.10 -11.81 13.83
CA ILE A 38 -1.32 -11.22 15.14
C ILE A 38 -0.33 -11.73 16.20
N ASP A 39 0.24 -12.92 16.00
CA ASP A 39 1.23 -13.56 16.89
C ASP A 39 2.68 -13.30 16.44
N ASN A 40 2.89 -12.32 15.51
CA ASN A 40 4.17 -11.99 14.88
C ASN A 40 4.82 -13.14 14.09
N LYS A 41 4.06 -14.13 13.65
CA LYS A 41 4.55 -15.18 12.77
C LYS A 41 4.46 -14.73 11.32
N PRO A 42 5.51 -14.93 10.50
CA PRO A 42 5.46 -14.62 9.08
C PRO A 42 4.48 -15.57 8.38
N ASP A 43 3.65 -15.02 7.48
CA ASP A 43 2.90 -15.84 6.55
C ASP A 43 3.86 -16.44 5.51
N THR A 44 3.41 -17.45 4.77
CA THR A 44 4.22 -18.08 3.69
C THR A 44 3.91 -17.49 2.31
N LYS A 45 3.31 -16.30 2.27
CA LYS A 45 2.73 -15.70 1.06
C LYS A 45 3.65 -14.64 0.50
N CYS A 46 4.47 -15.01 -0.47
CA CYS A 46 5.41 -14.11 -1.08
C CYS A 46 4.76 -13.00 -1.91
N PHE A 47 5.44 -11.89 -2.03
CA PHE A 47 5.10 -10.77 -2.90
C PHE A 47 6.38 -10.00 -3.30
N LEU A 48 6.24 -9.01 -4.18
CA LEU A 48 7.33 -8.13 -4.55
C LEU A 48 7.07 -6.73 -4.00
N SER A 49 8.11 -6.02 -3.57
CA SER A 49 7.97 -4.61 -3.22
C SER A 49 9.20 -3.77 -3.58
N HIS A 50 8.95 -2.48 -3.77
CA HIS A 50 9.97 -1.45 -3.80
C HIS A 50 9.76 -0.54 -2.58
N VAL A 51 10.74 -0.56 -1.68
CA VAL A 51 10.67 0.23 -0.43
C VAL A 51 11.16 1.65 -0.72
N ILE A 52 10.28 2.64 -0.56
CA ILE A 52 10.59 4.07 -0.69
C ILE A 52 11.11 4.63 0.63
N LEU A 53 10.42 4.30 1.71
CA LEU A 53 10.78 4.66 3.08
C LEU A 53 10.54 3.45 3.98
N LYS A 54 11.58 2.95 4.64
CA LYS A 54 11.49 1.80 5.55
C LYS A 54 10.49 2.05 6.67
N ARG A 55 9.98 0.97 7.25
CA ARG A 55 9.20 1.05 8.50
C ARG A 55 10.03 1.74 9.58
N ILE A 56 9.38 2.59 10.37
CA ILE A 56 10.06 3.34 11.44
C ILE A 56 10.81 2.41 12.41
N GLU A 57 10.27 1.22 12.66
CA GLU A 57 10.87 0.21 13.52
C GLU A 57 12.17 -0.39 12.97
N HIS A 58 12.46 -0.18 11.69
CA HIS A 58 13.62 -0.73 10.98
C HIS A 58 14.57 0.35 10.43
N ARG A 59 14.33 1.63 10.76
CA ARG A 59 15.22 2.72 10.35
C ARG A 59 16.43 2.82 11.28
N GLN A 60 17.57 3.10 10.67
CA GLN A 60 18.75 3.52 11.39
C GLN A 60 18.71 5.04 11.62
N GLU A 61 19.43 5.51 12.62
CA GLU A 61 19.56 6.94 12.87
C GLU A 61 20.15 7.66 11.66
N GLY A 62 19.52 8.77 11.25
CA GLY A 62 19.92 9.53 10.05
C GLY A 62 19.44 8.97 8.70
N GLU A 63 18.76 7.81 8.66
CA GLU A 63 18.22 7.25 7.43
C GLU A 63 16.97 8.02 6.98
N LEU A 64 17.05 8.72 5.83
CA LEU A 64 15.96 9.55 5.33
C LEU A 64 15.02 8.77 4.42
N TYR A 65 15.55 8.02 3.45
CA TYR A 65 14.77 7.26 2.47
C TYR A 65 15.62 6.15 1.82
N ASN A 66 14.95 5.21 1.13
CA ASN A 66 15.60 4.02 0.54
C ASN A 66 15.59 4.00 -0.99
N SER A 67 15.00 4.99 -1.63
CA SER A 67 14.83 5.01 -3.08
C SER A 67 15.09 6.40 -3.63
N PRO A 68 15.80 6.53 -4.77
CA PRO A 68 15.95 7.80 -5.46
C PRO A 68 14.61 8.39 -5.94
N HIS A 69 13.56 7.56 -6.03
CA HIS A 69 12.21 7.97 -6.42
C HIS A 69 11.36 8.49 -5.25
N TYR A 70 11.97 8.76 -4.11
CA TYR A 70 11.25 9.33 -2.97
C TYR A 70 10.55 10.67 -3.30
N PRO A 71 11.18 11.62 -4.04
CA PRO A 71 10.53 12.89 -4.39
C PRO A 71 9.26 12.72 -5.23
N GLU A 72 9.30 11.86 -6.26
CA GLU A 72 8.16 11.62 -7.16
C GLU A 72 7.01 10.92 -6.40
N VAL A 73 7.33 9.93 -5.58
CA VAL A 73 6.34 9.25 -4.75
C VAL A 73 5.75 10.19 -3.71
N LEU A 74 6.57 11.08 -3.13
CA LEU A 74 6.07 12.10 -2.21
C LEU A 74 5.15 13.10 -2.92
N SER A 75 5.41 13.44 -4.18
CA SER A 75 4.51 14.27 -5.00
C SER A 75 3.13 13.64 -5.15
N ILE A 76 3.07 12.32 -5.43
CA ILE A 76 1.80 11.56 -5.48
C ILE A 76 1.05 11.65 -4.15
N LEU A 77 1.75 11.42 -3.04
CA LEU A 77 1.16 11.47 -1.70
C LEU A 77 0.68 12.88 -1.35
N ASN A 78 1.45 13.92 -1.69
CA ASN A 78 1.07 15.31 -1.45
C ASN A 78 -0.19 15.70 -2.24
N SER A 79 -0.33 15.23 -3.48
CA SER A 79 -1.55 15.42 -4.29
C SER A 79 -2.78 14.80 -3.60
N PHE A 80 -2.63 13.57 -3.08
CA PHE A 80 -3.68 12.92 -2.28
C PHE A 80 -3.99 13.71 -1.00
N PHE A 81 -2.98 14.09 -0.22
CA PHE A 81 -3.17 14.78 1.06
C PHE A 81 -3.83 16.16 0.87
N LYS A 82 -3.42 16.88 -0.18
CA LYS A 82 -4.07 18.16 -0.56
C LYS A 82 -5.54 17.95 -0.88
N LYS A 83 -5.88 16.98 -1.74
CA LYS A 83 -7.28 16.69 -2.14
C LYS A 83 -8.12 16.18 -0.96
N SER A 84 -7.54 15.37 -0.09
CA SER A 84 -8.25 14.80 1.07
C SER A 84 -8.35 15.75 2.26
N LYS A 85 -7.65 16.90 2.23
CA LYS A 85 -7.54 17.90 3.33
C LYS A 85 -6.96 17.27 4.61
N ILE A 86 -5.97 16.37 4.45
CA ILE A 86 -5.27 15.73 5.55
C ILE A 86 -3.83 16.24 5.58
N LYS A 87 -3.31 16.46 6.76
CA LYS A 87 -1.92 16.86 6.97
C LYS A 87 -1.22 15.76 7.78
N PRO A 88 -0.35 14.93 7.16
CA PRO A 88 0.44 13.96 7.89
C PRO A 88 1.46 14.66 8.79
N LYS A 89 1.64 14.13 10.00
CA LYS A 89 2.65 14.63 10.93
C LYS A 89 3.98 13.91 10.73
N GLU A 90 3.93 12.62 10.43
CA GLU A 90 5.09 11.77 10.30
C GLU A 90 4.76 10.58 9.38
N TYR A 91 5.65 10.28 8.44
CA TYR A 91 5.56 9.06 7.63
C TYR A 91 6.23 7.90 8.35
N LEU A 92 5.49 6.81 8.53
CA LEU A 92 5.97 5.60 9.20
C LEU A 92 6.55 4.58 8.22
N ARG A 93 5.97 4.47 7.02
CA ARG A 93 6.41 3.61 5.93
C ARG A 93 5.85 4.12 4.60
N ILE A 94 6.63 3.98 3.54
CA ILE A 94 6.16 4.16 2.16
C ILE A 94 6.74 3.02 1.33
N SER A 95 5.89 2.29 0.61
CA SER A 95 6.33 1.22 -0.29
C SER A 95 5.38 1.05 -1.46
N ILE A 96 5.89 0.56 -2.58
CA ILE A 96 5.08 0.12 -3.71
C ILE A 96 5.09 -1.40 -3.69
N ASN A 97 3.93 -2.00 -3.51
CA ASN A 97 3.77 -3.45 -3.42
C ASN A 97 3.18 -3.97 -4.73
N TYR A 98 3.80 -5.02 -5.24
CA TYR A 98 3.36 -5.75 -6.43
C TYR A 98 2.94 -7.16 -6.02
N THR A 99 1.66 -7.46 -6.17
CA THR A 99 1.09 -8.77 -5.85
C THR A 99 0.51 -9.43 -7.10
N TYR A 100 0.69 -10.73 -7.21
CA TYR A 100 0.31 -11.55 -8.36
C TYR A 100 -0.26 -12.88 -7.87
N ASN A 101 -0.64 -13.76 -8.79
CA ASN A 101 -1.08 -15.10 -8.43
C ASN A 101 0.11 -15.93 -7.90
N ASN A 102 0.19 -16.06 -6.60
CA ASN A 102 1.22 -16.85 -5.89
C ASN A 102 0.67 -18.17 -5.33
N GLY A 103 -0.48 -18.64 -5.85
CA GLY A 103 -1.15 -19.87 -5.40
C GLY A 103 -2.03 -19.70 -4.15
N HIS A 104 -1.97 -18.56 -3.48
CA HIS A 104 -2.78 -18.28 -2.30
C HIS A 104 -4.02 -17.44 -2.64
N LYS A 105 -5.10 -17.63 -1.87
CA LYS A 105 -6.34 -16.89 -2.06
C LYS A 105 -6.26 -15.45 -1.55
N LYS A 106 -5.67 -15.26 -0.35
CA LYS A 106 -5.57 -13.96 0.33
C LYS A 106 -4.38 -13.91 1.26
N SER A 107 -3.91 -12.69 1.57
CA SER A 107 -2.94 -12.47 2.65
C SER A 107 -3.57 -12.77 4.02
N ASP A 108 -2.75 -12.94 5.05
CA ASP A 108 -3.27 -13.02 6.39
C ASP A 108 -3.79 -11.67 6.89
N THR A 109 -4.69 -11.74 7.87
CA THR A 109 -5.23 -10.53 8.49
C THR A 109 -4.18 -9.92 9.41
N HIS A 110 -3.84 -8.65 9.20
CA HIS A 110 -2.78 -7.99 9.95
C HIS A 110 -3.05 -6.51 10.21
N LEU A 111 -2.19 -5.92 11.02
CA LEU A 111 -1.99 -4.48 11.19
C LEU A 111 -0.61 -4.12 10.66
N ASP A 112 -0.48 -3.01 9.94
CA ASP A 112 0.83 -2.57 9.44
C ASP A 112 1.82 -2.24 10.59
N HIS A 113 1.35 -1.61 11.66
CA HIS A 113 2.13 -1.28 12.85
C HIS A 113 1.34 -1.66 14.10
N PRO A 114 1.51 -2.87 14.65
CA PRO A 114 0.73 -3.32 15.81
C PRO A 114 0.87 -2.44 17.05
N LYS A 115 2.05 -1.82 17.24
CA LYS A 115 2.39 -1.01 18.44
C LYS A 115 2.19 0.49 18.23
N ILE A 116 1.90 0.96 17.01
CA ILE A 116 1.82 2.38 16.69
C ILE A 116 0.44 2.71 16.13
N LYS A 117 -0.30 3.59 16.79
CA LYS A 117 -1.56 4.12 16.25
C LYS A 117 -1.26 4.97 15.02
N HIS A 118 -1.84 4.60 13.88
CA HIS A 118 -1.55 5.22 12.60
C HIS A 118 -2.79 5.30 11.71
N LYS A 119 -2.65 6.03 10.62
CA LYS A 119 -3.53 6.00 9.45
C LYS A 119 -2.76 5.41 8.29
N GLN A 120 -3.47 4.91 7.30
CA GLN A 120 -2.84 4.45 6.08
C GLN A 120 -3.65 4.82 4.85
N VAL A 121 -2.92 5.07 3.77
CA VAL A 121 -3.48 5.24 2.44
C VAL A 121 -2.92 4.17 1.52
N LEU A 122 -3.82 3.58 0.74
CA LEU A 122 -3.52 2.70 -0.38
C LEU A 122 -3.90 3.44 -1.66
N ILE A 123 -2.96 3.61 -2.58
CA ILE A 123 -3.22 4.17 -3.91
C ILE A 123 -3.01 3.07 -4.93
N TYR A 124 -4.09 2.65 -5.61
CA TYR A 124 -4.01 1.64 -6.65
C TYR A 124 -3.41 2.25 -7.92
N LEU A 125 -2.28 1.72 -8.37
CA LEU A 125 -1.52 2.27 -9.48
C LEU A 125 -1.93 1.68 -10.84
N ASN A 126 -2.56 0.50 -10.84
CA ASN A 126 -3.09 -0.15 -12.04
C ASN A 126 -4.51 -0.64 -11.84
N ASP A 127 -5.19 -0.94 -12.94
CA ASP A 127 -6.38 -1.76 -12.91
C ASP A 127 -5.98 -3.24 -12.77
N CYS A 128 -6.82 -4.01 -12.10
CA CYS A 128 -6.61 -5.45 -11.94
C CYS A 128 -7.61 -6.22 -12.80
N LEU A 129 -7.12 -7.19 -13.57
CA LEU A 129 -7.97 -8.05 -14.41
C LEU A 129 -8.90 -8.95 -13.59
N ASP A 130 -8.52 -9.29 -12.36
CA ASP A 130 -9.34 -10.04 -11.43
C ASP A 130 -10.18 -9.10 -10.55
N LYS A 131 -11.46 -8.99 -10.85
CA LYS A 131 -12.41 -8.17 -10.06
C LYS A 131 -12.62 -8.66 -8.63
N ASN A 132 -12.19 -9.89 -8.30
CA ASN A 132 -12.23 -10.42 -6.94
C ASN A 132 -10.99 -10.05 -6.11
N ALA A 133 -9.94 -9.53 -6.73
CA ALA A 133 -8.80 -8.99 -6.03
C ALA A 133 -9.19 -7.68 -5.33
N LYS A 134 -9.55 -7.76 -4.06
CA LYS A 134 -10.03 -6.64 -3.23
C LYS A 134 -9.15 -6.46 -2.01
N THR A 135 -9.14 -5.26 -1.46
CA THR A 135 -8.69 -5.02 -0.08
C THR A 135 -9.89 -5.06 0.86
N VAL A 136 -9.79 -5.82 1.94
CA VAL A 136 -10.86 -5.96 2.94
C VAL A 136 -10.41 -5.33 4.25
N ILE A 137 -11.20 -4.38 4.75
CA ILE A 137 -10.96 -3.66 5.99
C ILE A 137 -11.92 -4.19 7.04
N LEU A 138 -11.39 -4.49 8.22
CA LEU A 138 -12.10 -5.13 9.32
C LEU A 138 -12.14 -4.20 10.55
N ASP A 139 -13.10 -4.40 11.40
CA ASP A 139 -13.10 -3.85 12.75
C ASP A 139 -12.24 -4.72 13.72
N LYS A 140 -12.17 -4.30 14.98
CA LYS A 140 -11.46 -5.01 16.05
C LYS A 140 -12.01 -6.43 16.32
N ASN A 141 -13.26 -6.68 15.96
CA ASN A 141 -13.95 -7.97 16.13
C ASN A 141 -13.85 -8.83 14.85
N LYS A 142 -13.00 -8.44 13.90
CA LYS A 142 -12.82 -9.09 12.58
C LYS A 142 -14.08 -9.07 11.69
N LYS A 143 -15.06 -8.20 11.96
CA LYS A 143 -16.19 -7.98 11.06
C LYS A 143 -15.78 -7.07 9.92
N ILE A 144 -16.28 -7.33 8.71
CA ILE A 144 -16.00 -6.54 7.52
C ILE A 144 -16.66 -5.16 7.66
N ILE A 145 -15.83 -4.12 7.65
CA ILE A 145 -16.27 -2.73 7.53
C ILE A 145 -16.46 -2.38 6.06
N LYS A 146 -15.50 -2.79 5.22
CA LYS A 146 -15.51 -2.42 3.81
C LYS A 146 -14.70 -3.42 2.97
N GLU A 147 -15.24 -3.73 1.78
CA GLU A 147 -14.50 -4.33 0.68
C GLU A 147 -14.22 -3.26 -0.37
N VAL A 148 -12.97 -3.14 -0.77
CA VAL A 148 -12.49 -2.11 -1.70
C VAL A 148 -12.05 -2.75 -3.00
N SER A 149 -12.75 -2.48 -4.07
CA SER A 149 -12.35 -2.91 -5.41
C SER A 149 -11.16 -2.09 -5.92
N ILE A 150 -10.26 -2.74 -6.63
CA ILE A 150 -9.13 -2.11 -7.29
C ILE A 150 -9.64 -1.30 -8.48
N LYS A 151 -9.20 -0.06 -8.57
CA LYS A 151 -9.42 0.84 -9.69
C LYS A 151 -8.18 1.72 -9.82
N LYS A 152 -7.58 1.79 -11.00
CA LYS A 152 -6.41 2.62 -11.26
C LYS A 152 -6.64 4.06 -10.78
N HIS A 153 -5.65 4.62 -10.11
CA HIS A 153 -5.64 6.00 -9.58
C HIS A 153 -6.66 6.28 -8.46
N LYS A 154 -7.32 5.25 -7.92
CA LYS A 154 -8.13 5.39 -6.72
C LYS A 154 -7.28 5.26 -5.47
N ALA A 155 -7.48 6.15 -4.52
CA ALA A 155 -6.90 6.09 -3.18
C ALA A 155 -7.95 5.71 -2.13
N VAL A 156 -7.53 4.94 -1.14
CA VAL A 156 -8.35 4.55 0.01
C VAL A 156 -7.60 4.86 1.30
N LEU A 157 -8.21 5.68 2.12
CA LEU A 157 -7.70 6.05 3.44
C LEU A 157 -8.50 5.34 4.52
N PHE A 158 -7.81 4.75 5.49
CA PHE A 158 -8.43 4.20 6.70
C PHE A 158 -7.50 4.30 7.90
N GLY A 159 -8.04 4.03 9.08
CA GLY A 159 -7.30 4.11 10.33
C GLY A 159 -6.50 2.85 10.64
N ASN A 160 -6.18 2.69 11.92
CA ASN A 160 -5.49 1.50 12.45
C ASN A 160 -6.46 0.30 12.51
N ASN A 161 -6.82 -0.21 11.34
CA ASN A 161 -7.78 -1.30 11.16
C ASN A 161 -7.08 -2.59 10.73
N LEU A 162 -7.54 -3.71 11.25
CA LEU A 162 -7.21 -5.02 10.70
C LEU A 162 -7.62 -5.04 9.22
N HIS A 163 -6.79 -5.62 8.38
CA HIS A 163 -7.08 -5.75 6.96
C HIS A 163 -6.35 -6.92 6.32
N TYR A 164 -6.82 -7.30 5.15
CA TYR A 164 -6.17 -8.25 4.25
C TYR A 164 -6.50 -7.90 2.81
N HIS A 165 -5.83 -8.53 1.86
CA HIS A 165 -6.18 -8.42 0.45
C HIS A 165 -6.28 -9.80 -0.19
N TYR A 166 -7.12 -9.92 -1.22
CA TYR A 166 -7.13 -11.10 -2.09
C TYR A 166 -6.02 -10.97 -3.13
N PHE A 167 -5.28 -12.05 -3.33
CA PHE A 167 -4.33 -12.16 -4.44
C PHE A 167 -5.09 -12.27 -5.76
N PRO A 168 -4.65 -11.57 -6.82
CA PRO A 168 -5.30 -11.68 -8.12
C PRO A 168 -5.03 -13.06 -8.73
N LYS A 169 -6.07 -13.68 -9.30
CA LYS A 169 -5.93 -14.91 -10.08
C LYS A 169 -5.40 -14.64 -11.49
N LYS A 170 -5.63 -13.42 -12.02
CA LYS A 170 -5.19 -12.97 -13.34
C LYS A 170 -4.62 -11.56 -13.25
N GLY A 171 -3.49 -11.32 -13.93
CA GLY A 171 -2.79 -10.05 -13.88
C GLY A 171 -2.09 -9.80 -12.55
N CYS A 172 -1.94 -8.54 -12.20
CA CYS A 172 -1.27 -8.11 -10.98
C CYS A 172 -2.03 -6.97 -10.31
N ARG A 173 -1.70 -6.74 -9.05
CA ARG A 173 -2.13 -5.59 -8.25
C ARG A 173 -0.89 -4.82 -7.82
N VAL A 174 -0.77 -3.57 -8.27
CA VAL A 174 0.30 -2.65 -7.88
C VAL A 174 -0.31 -1.55 -7.02
N VAL A 175 0.21 -1.38 -5.81
CA VAL A 175 -0.35 -0.43 -4.85
C VAL A 175 0.77 0.31 -4.12
N LEU A 176 0.65 1.64 -4.09
CA LEU A 176 1.45 2.48 -3.21
C LEU A 176 0.79 2.48 -1.83
N VAL A 177 1.55 2.04 -0.84
CA VAL A 177 1.16 1.98 0.58
C VAL A 177 1.91 3.06 1.33
N CYS A 178 1.19 3.90 2.06
CA CYS A 178 1.77 4.88 2.96
C CYS A 178 1.08 4.80 4.32
N THR A 179 1.86 4.59 5.38
CA THR A 179 1.38 4.67 6.76
C THR A 179 1.94 5.93 7.43
N PHE A 180 1.13 6.61 8.24
CA PHE A 180 1.48 7.92 8.80
C PHE A 180 0.68 8.25 10.07
N LYS A 181 1.18 9.23 10.85
CA LYS A 181 0.49 9.85 12.00
C LYS A 181 -0.18 11.16 11.62
#